data_af10c305a0c7ed58769803a6f938fd82
#
_entry.id   af10c305a0c7ed58769803a6f938fd82
#
_cell.length_a   1.000
_cell.length_b   1.000
_cell.length_c   1.000
_cell.angle_alpha   90.00
_cell.angle_beta   90.00
_cell.angle_gamma   90.00
#
_symmetry.space_group_name_H-M   'P 1'
#
loop_
_entity.id
_entity.type
_entity.pdbx_description
1 polymer ?
#
loop_
_entity_poly.entity_id
_entity_poly.type
_entity_poly.pdbx_seq_one_letter_code
_entity_poly.pdbx_strand_id
1 'polypeptide(L)'
;MALAIGLISAGCGKKGTGDKVLANVSNKAITTKDFERRIARLPAYYRDIADKNKKRFLDEYVMETIFYEEAVRKGIDRDREVKDILEEAKKKILITKLLKNEVDDKIQISDGEVTQFYEDHKDDFKTPELWRASHILVATEEEARAVQAELAGGASFEELARARSTDATASRGGDVGYFRMGQLVPEFENACLKLKVGETSDIVRTQFGYHIIKLTDRKEPGVETLDRVRRAIEEELRKRKRADQFDLFMAGLKERYNVRVDEDAVGPDGGDADKPAAQ
;
A
#
# COMPACT_ATOMS: atom_id res chain seq x y z
N MET A 1 48.39 -26.80 54.38
CA MET A 1 48.43 -25.55 55.19
C MET A 1 48.68 -24.37 54.31
N ALA A 2 48.03 -23.29 54.61
CA ALA A 2 48.05 -21.92 54.09
C ALA A 2 47.03 -21.58 52.95
N LEU A 3 45.89 -21.13 53.45
CA LEU A 3 44.92 -20.29 52.73
C LEU A 3 45.58 -18.95 52.37
N ALA A 4 45.48 -18.53 51.10
CA ALA A 4 45.74 -17.14 50.69
C ALA A 4 44.43 -16.51 50.31
N ILE A 5 43.90 -15.70 51.21
CA ILE A 5 42.77 -14.80 50.98
C ILE A 5 43.29 -13.59 50.19
N GLY A 6 42.94 -13.49 48.92
CA GLY A 6 43.23 -12.32 48.10
C GLY A 6 42.13 -11.26 48.26
N LEU A 7 42.50 -10.11 48.79
CA LEU A 7 41.67 -8.94 48.97
C LEU A 7 41.10 -8.42 47.62
N ILE A 8 39.78 -8.34 47.55
CA ILE A 8 39.09 -7.59 46.48
C ILE A 8 39.17 -6.11 46.85
N SER A 9 40.01 -5.36 46.15
CA SER A 9 40.02 -3.89 46.22
C SER A 9 38.77 -3.31 45.53
N ALA A 10 37.89 -2.76 46.34
CA ALA A 10 36.80 -1.93 45.86
C ALA A 10 37.32 -0.64 45.22
N GLY A 11 37.47 -0.65 43.92
CA GLY A 11 37.74 0.56 43.13
C GLY A 11 36.48 1.38 42.98
N CYS A 12 36.34 2.45 43.78
CA CYS A 12 35.35 3.51 43.55
C CYS A 12 35.81 4.33 42.33
N GLY A 13 35.14 4.14 41.20
CA GLY A 13 35.45 4.81 39.91
C GLY A 13 34.18 5.31 39.23
N LYS A 14 33.98 6.62 39.31
CA LYS A 14 33.20 7.54 38.44
C LYS A 14 32.00 6.95 37.69
N LYS A 15 30.81 7.53 37.93
CA LYS A 15 29.62 7.47 37.07
C LYS A 15 29.97 7.98 35.66
N GLY A 16 30.54 7.07 34.85
CA GLY A 16 30.52 7.15 33.41
C GLY A 16 29.25 6.46 32.95
N THR A 17 28.62 6.93 31.92
CA THR A 17 27.55 6.27 31.14
C THR A 17 28.14 5.01 30.48
N GLY A 18 28.60 4.05 31.32
CA GLY A 18 29.25 2.84 30.89
C GLY A 18 28.21 1.84 30.42
N ASP A 19 28.48 1.23 29.30
CA ASP A 19 27.72 0.15 28.70
C ASP A 19 27.54 -0.99 29.72
N LYS A 20 26.36 -1.07 30.35
CA LYS A 20 26.08 -2.00 31.42
C LYS A 20 25.85 -3.39 30.82
N VAL A 21 26.49 -4.41 31.39
CA VAL A 21 26.22 -5.81 31.06
C VAL A 21 24.86 -6.20 31.61
N LEU A 22 23.96 -6.63 30.73
CA LEU A 22 22.60 -7.09 31.03
C LEU A 22 22.55 -8.61 31.24
N ALA A 23 23.35 -9.35 30.46
CA ALA A 23 23.47 -10.81 30.56
C ALA A 23 24.82 -11.27 30.05
N ASN A 24 25.25 -12.45 30.49
CA ASN A 24 26.43 -13.16 29.98
C ASN A 24 25.99 -14.51 29.42
N VAL A 25 26.41 -14.81 28.19
CA VAL A 25 26.24 -16.11 27.54
C VAL A 25 27.62 -16.62 27.21
N SER A 26 28.11 -17.59 27.98
CA SER A 26 29.50 -18.06 27.95
C SER A 26 30.49 -16.88 28.09
N ASN A 27 31.30 -16.63 27.07
CA ASN A 27 32.28 -15.55 27.04
C ASN A 27 31.75 -14.26 26.41
N LYS A 28 30.47 -14.21 26.04
CA LYS A 28 29.84 -13.08 25.34
C LYS A 28 28.94 -12.30 26.28
N ALA A 29 29.30 -11.06 26.54
CA ALA A 29 28.46 -10.13 27.30
C ALA A 29 27.41 -9.49 26.36
N ILE A 30 26.16 -9.48 26.78
CA ILE A 30 25.08 -8.71 26.18
C ILE A 30 24.97 -7.41 26.94
N THR A 31 25.29 -6.31 26.32
CA THR A 31 25.30 -4.97 26.92
C THR A 31 24.03 -4.18 26.68
N THR A 32 23.81 -3.11 27.45
CA THR A 32 22.72 -2.16 27.21
C THR A 32 22.72 -1.64 25.78
N LYS A 33 23.91 -1.30 25.26
CA LYS A 33 24.06 -0.79 23.89
C LYS A 33 23.69 -1.83 22.84
N ASP A 34 24.03 -3.10 23.03
CA ASP A 34 23.66 -4.17 22.11
C ASP A 34 22.15 -4.39 22.12
N PHE A 35 21.54 -4.34 23.29
CA PHE A 35 20.09 -4.49 23.46
C PHE A 35 19.33 -3.34 22.84
N GLU A 36 19.73 -2.09 23.08
CA GLU A 36 19.13 -0.89 22.47
C GLU A 36 19.29 -0.88 20.95
N ARG A 37 20.46 -1.26 20.45
CA ARG A 37 20.70 -1.39 19.00
C ARG A 37 19.77 -2.44 18.36
N ARG A 38 19.51 -3.54 19.06
CA ARG A 38 18.59 -4.57 18.61
C ARG A 38 17.16 -4.04 18.55
N ILE A 39 16.68 -3.36 19.60
CA ILE A 39 15.36 -2.74 19.62
C ILE A 39 15.22 -1.69 18.50
N ALA A 40 16.25 -0.85 18.30
CA ALA A 40 16.24 0.21 17.28
C ALA A 40 16.10 -0.32 15.83
N ARG A 41 16.49 -1.58 15.58
CA ARG A 41 16.35 -2.24 14.26
C ARG A 41 14.95 -2.81 13.99
N LEU A 42 14.08 -2.86 15.00
CA LEU A 42 12.73 -3.35 14.86
C LEU A 42 11.85 -2.29 14.14
N PRO A 43 10.81 -2.72 13.40
CA PRO A 43 9.75 -1.83 12.97
C PRO A 43 9.12 -1.07 14.13
N ALA A 44 8.61 0.14 13.90
CA ALA A 44 8.11 1.04 14.96
C ALA A 44 7.12 0.36 15.93
N TYR A 45 6.14 -0.36 15.39
CA TYR A 45 5.17 -1.10 16.19
C TYR A 45 5.81 -2.08 17.19
N TYR A 46 6.83 -2.85 16.75
CA TYR A 46 7.52 -3.82 17.61
C TYR A 46 8.45 -3.16 18.62
N ARG A 47 8.97 -1.95 18.33
CA ARG A 47 9.77 -1.16 19.29
C ARG A 47 8.95 -0.80 20.53
N ASP A 48 7.72 -0.31 20.33
CA ASP A 48 6.82 0.02 21.43
C ASP A 48 6.49 -1.19 22.32
N ILE A 49 6.35 -2.37 21.71
CA ILE A 49 6.13 -3.62 22.46
C ILE A 49 7.38 -4.03 23.24
N ALA A 50 8.55 -3.94 22.62
CA ALA A 50 9.83 -4.27 23.26
C ALA A 50 10.13 -3.33 24.43
N ASP A 51 9.86 -2.02 24.29
CA ASP A 51 10.06 -1.03 25.36
C ASP A 51 9.16 -1.26 26.57
N LYS A 52 7.94 -1.74 26.34
CA LYS A 52 6.99 -2.10 27.42
C LYS A 52 7.31 -3.42 28.08
N ASN A 53 8.04 -4.32 27.42
CA ASN A 53 8.32 -5.68 27.87
C ASN A 53 9.81 -6.02 27.84
N LYS A 54 10.69 -5.08 28.25
CA LYS A 54 12.16 -5.19 28.15
C LYS A 54 12.74 -6.47 28.69
N LYS A 55 12.21 -6.98 29.82
CA LYS A 55 12.69 -8.23 30.41
C LYS A 55 12.47 -9.40 29.48
N ARG A 56 11.24 -9.60 29.00
CA ARG A 56 10.90 -10.68 28.07
C ARG A 56 11.73 -10.59 26.79
N PHE A 57 11.92 -9.39 26.27
CA PHE A 57 12.69 -9.16 25.06
C PHE A 57 14.18 -9.44 25.25
N LEU A 58 14.72 -9.19 26.48
CA LEU A 58 16.07 -9.57 26.84
C LEU A 58 16.22 -11.10 26.97
N ASP A 59 15.23 -11.76 27.58
CA ASP A 59 15.23 -13.22 27.71
C ASP A 59 15.22 -13.90 26.32
N GLU A 60 14.41 -13.40 25.40
CA GLU A 60 14.39 -13.87 24.00
C GLU A 60 15.74 -13.63 23.29
N TYR A 61 16.40 -12.51 23.53
CA TYR A 61 17.72 -12.23 22.97
C TYR A 61 18.81 -13.14 23.54
N VAL A 62 18.76 -13.44 24.84
CA VAL A 62 19.65 -14.41 25.48
C VAL A 62 19.45 -15.79 24.88
N MET A 63 18.23 -16.27 24.75
CA MET A 63 17.90 -17.56 24.12
C MET A 63 18.43 -17.66 22.69
N GLU A 64 18.22 -16.66 21.88
CA GLU A 64 18.74 -16.61 20.50
C GLU A 64 20.27 -16.67 20.49
N THR A 65 20.92 -15.94 21.42
CA THR A 65 22.39 -15.97 21.54
C THR A 65 22.87 -17.36 21.89
N ILE A 66 22.20 -18.05 22.82
CA ILE A 66 22.54 -19.44 23.20
C ILE A 66 22.40 -20.37 21.99
N PHE A 67 21.31 -20.30 21.24
CA PHE A 67 21.10 -21.13 20.05
C PHE A 67 22.16 -20.88 18.99
N TYR A 68 22.51 -19.61 18.77
CA TYR A 68 23.57 -19.24 17.82
C TYR A 68 24.94 -19.81 18.23
N GLU A 69 25.35 -19.65 19.51
CA GLU A 69 26.62 -20.17 20.00
C GLU A 69 26.67 -21.71 19.93
N GLU A 70 25.55 -22.39 20.21
CA GLU A 70 25.46 -23.83 20.08
C GLU A 70 25.54 -24.30 18.63
N ALA A 71 24.90 -23.56 17.69
CA ALA A 71 24.99 -23.85 16.26
C ALA A 71 26.44 -23.72 15.75
N VAL A 72 27.15 -22.67 16.16
CA VAL A 72 28.57 -22.46 15.83
C VAL A 72 29.43 -23.57 16.46
N ARG A 73 29.19 -23.93 17.73
CA ARG A 73 29.89 -25.03 18.41
C ARG A 73 29.73 -26.37 17.68
N LYS A 74 28.57 -26.63 17.11
CA LYS A 74 28.26 -27.80 16.27
C LYS A 74 28.81 -27.72 14.85
N GLY A 75 29.39 -26.58 14.45
CA GLY A 75 29.97 -26.38 13.14
C GLY A 75 28.94 -26.14 12.02
N ILE A 76 27.68 -25.83 12.39
CA ILE A 76 26.61 -25.56 11.41
C ILE A 76 26.95 -24.35 10.52
N ASP A 77 27.69 -23.37 11.08
CA ASP A 77 28.23 -22.22 10.34
C ASP A 77 29.20 -22.61 9.21
N ARG A 78 29.75 -23.84 9.26
CA ARG A 78 30.70 -24.38 8.28
C ARG A 78 30.02 -25.28 7.25
N ASP A 79 28.75 -25.57 7.45
CA ASP A 79 27.97 -26.39 6.53
C ASP A 79 27.93 -25.75 5.14
N ARG A 80 28.04 -26.57 4.09
CA ARG A 80 28.07 -26.07 2.71
C ARG A 80 26.78 -25.33 2.36
N GLU A 81 25.64 -25.89 2.72
CA GLU A 81 24.33 -25.28 2.49
C GLU A 81 24.23 -23.90 3.17
N VAL A 82 24.67 -23.80 4.43
CA VAL A 82 24.65 -22.54 5.19
C VAL A 82 25.57 -21.50 4.54
N LYS A 83 26.76 -21.90 4.10
CA LYS A 83 27.70 -21.01 3.41
C LYS A 83 27.13 -20.52 2.08
N ASP A 84 26.53 -21.40 1.29
CA ASP A 84 25.93 -21.05 0.00
C ASP A 84 24.79 -20.04 0.21
N ILE A 85 23.91 -20.25 1.20
CA ILE A 85 22.85 -19.32 1.58
C ILE A 85 23.43 -17.94 2.02
N LEU A 86 24.48 -17.94 2.85
CA LEU A 86 25.10 -16.71 3.32
C LEU A 86 25.76 -15.91 2.19
N GLU A 87 26.44 -16.57 1.25
CA GLU A 87 27.06 -15.91 0.09
C GLU A 87 25.98 -15.32 -0.85
N GLU A 88 24.88 -16.04 -1.12
CA GLU A 88 23.76 -15.49 -1.90
C GLU A 88 23.09 -14.32 -1.17
N ALA A 89 22.88 -14.41 0.13
CA ALA A 89 22.33 -13.31 0.93
C ALA A 89 23.23 -12.07 0.88
N LYS A 90 24.56 -12.26 1.06
CA LYS A 90 25.56 -11.19 0.97
C LYS A 90 25.54 -10.53 -0.40
N LYS A 91 25.55 -11.31 -1.49
CA LYS A 91 25.47 -10.81 -2.86
C LYS A 91 24.23 -9.94 -3.07
N LYS A 92 23.07 -10.43 -2.63
CA LYS A 92 21.79 -9.70 -2.73
C LYS A 92 21.80 -8.38 -1.95
N ILE A 93 22.37 -8.39 -0.73
CA ILE A 93 22.51 -7.19 0.10
C ILE A 93 23.44 -6.16 -0.58
N LEU A 94 24.58 -6.61 -1.12
CA LEU A 94 25.54 -5.74 -1.81
C LEU A 94 24.94 -5.12 -3.07
N ILE A 95 24.24 -5.91 -3.89
CA ILE A 95 23.55 -5.42 -5.10
C ILE A 95 22.49 -4.39 -4.72
N THR A 96 21.64 -4.70 -3.73
CA THR A 96 20.60 -3.77 -3.27
C THR A 96 21.21 -2.45 -2.79
N LYS A 97 22.29 -2.52 -2.01
CA LYS A 97 22.97 -1.32 -1.51
C LYS A 97 23.62 -0.51 -2.63
N LEU A 98 24.23 -1.20 -3.61
CA LEU A 98 24.83 -0.58 -4.78
C LEU A 98 23.76 0.16 -5.60
N LEU A 99 22.65 -0.50 -5.94
CA LEU A 99 21.56 0.11 -6.69
C LEU A 99 20.96 1.29 -5.95
N LYS A 100 20.79 1.16 -4.64
CA LYS A 100 20.32 2.29 -3.83
C LYS A 100 21.25 3.51 -3.99
N ASN A 101 22.56 3.33 -3.84
CA ASN A 101 23.52 4.43 -3.88
C ASN A 101 23.70 5.02 -5.29
N GLU A 102 23.73 4.16 -6.32
CA GLU A 102 24.09 4.56 -7.68
C GLU A 102 22.88 4.91 -8.55
N VAL A 103 21.69 4.46 -8.15
CA VAL A 103 20.46 4.72 -8.87
C VAL A 103 19.50 5.54 -7.99
N ASP A 104 18.99 4.95 -6.90
CA ASP A 104 17.87 5.51 -6.16
C ASP A 104 18.21 6.85 -5.47
N ASP A 105 19.39 6.95 -4.82
CA ASP A 105 19.83 8.16 -4.08
C ASP A 105 20.22 9.33 -5.03
N LYS A 106 20.35 9.07 -6.34
CA LYS A 106 20.63 10.10 -7.35
C LYS A 106 19.36 10.72 -7.94
N ILE A 107 18.19 10.14 -7.67
CA ILE A 107 16.93 10.61 -8.22
C ILE A 107 16.42 11.79 -7.39
N GLN A 108 16.34 12.94 -8.05
CA GLN A 108 15.68 14.13 -7.53
C GLN A 108 14.52 14.52 -8.44
N ILE A 109 13.41 14.90 -7.84
CA ILE A 109 12.23 15.39 -8.55
C ILE A 109 11.98 16.80 -8.03
N SER A 110 12.03 17.76 -8.96
CA SER A 110 11.76 19.16 -8.67
C SER A 110 10.27 19.50 -8.82
N ASP A 111 9.83 20.54 -8.13
CA ASP A 111 8.46 21.08 -8.30
C ASP A 111 8.19 21.50 -9.75
N GLY A 112 9.21 22.00 -10.46
CA GLY A 112 9.10 22.35 -11.87
C GLY A 112 8.75 21.16 -12.75
N GLU A 113 9.38 20.00 -12.53
CA GLU A 113 9.09 18.78 -13.29
C GLU A 113 7.68 18.25 -12.99
N VAL A 114 7.24 18.35 -11.75
CA VAL A 114 5.86 17.95 -11.36
C VAL A 114 4.85 18.85 -12.03
N THR A 115 5.08 20.15 -12.03
CA THR A 115 4.21 21.12 -12.68
C THR A 115 4.18 20.92 -14.20
N GLN A 116 5.35 20.74 -14.82
CA GLN A 116 5.45 20.51 -16.26
C GLN A 116 4.72 19.22 -16.66
N PHE A 117 4.93 18.13 -15.91
CA PHE A 117 4.25 16.86 -16.16
C PHE A 117 2.73 17.02 -16.09
N TYR A 118 2.22 17.73 -15.09
CA TYR A 118 0.79 18.00 -14.95
C TYR A 118 0.24 18.78 -16.13
N GLU A 119 0.92 19.84 -16.56
CA GLU A 119 0.48 20.66 -17.71
C GLU A 119 0.48 19.87 -19.02
N ASP A 120 1.54 19.07 -19.25
CA ASP A 120 1.68 18.26 -20.47
C ASP A 120 0.68 17.09 -20.54
N HIS A 121 0.19 16.62 -19.37
CA HIS A 121 -0.70 15.47 -19.25
C HIS A 121 -2.07 15.84 -18.67
N LYS A 122 -2.50 17.07 -18.82
CA LYS A 122 -3.74 17.60 -18.23
C LYS A 122 -4.98 16.79 -18.62
N ASP A 123 -4.95 16.22 -19.81
CA ASP A 123 -6.03 15.36 -20.31
C ASP A 123 -6.18 14.05 -19.52
N ASP A 124 -5.10 13.53 -18.97
CA ASP A 124 -5.10 12.31 -18.17
C ASP A 124 -5.75 12.53 -16.79
N PHE A 125 -5.84 13.78 -16.36
CA PHE A 125 -6.43 14.19 -15.08
C PHE A 125 -7.87 14.71 -15.21
N LYS A 126 -8.48 14.58 -16.38
CA LYS A 126 -9.88 14.92 -16.58
C LYS A 126 -10.79 14.00 -15.77
N THR A 127 -11.72 14.62 -15.06
CA THR A 127 -12.79 13.91 -14.35
C THR A 127 -14.06 14.00 -15.16
N PRO A 128 -14.76 12.88 -15.38
CA PRO A 128 -16.03 12.90 -16.07
C PRO A 128 -17.12 13.53 -15.20
N GLU A 129 -18.19 13.91 -15.85
CA GLU A 129 -19.43 14.25 -15.15
C GLU A 129 -19.94 13.01 -14.39
N LEU A 130 -20.35 13.22 -13.13
CA LEU A 130 -20.91 12.17 -12.29
C LEU A 130 -22.26 12.62 -11.72
N TRP A 131 -23.22 11.72 -11.81
CA TRP A 131 -24.57 11.89 -11.31
C TRP A 131 -24.78 10.99 -10.11
N ARG A 132 -25.52 11.45 -9.11
CA ARG A 132 -25.95 10.63 -7.99
C ARG A 132 -27.45 10.75 -7.83
N ALA A 133 -28.12 9.62 -7.77
CA ALA A 133 -29.55 9.57 -7.63
C ALA A 133 -29.97 8.55 -6.56
N SER A 134 -31.16 8.75 -6.03
CA SER A 134 -31.88 7.73 -5.28
C SER A 134 -33.15 7.37 -6.05
N HIS A 135 -33.62 6.13 -5.96
CA HIS A 135 -34.85 5.73 -6.59
C HIS A 135 -35.73 4.84 -5.68
N ILE A 136 -36.99 4.83 -6.00
CA ILE A 136 -37.99 3.91 -5.46
C ILE A 136 -38.52 3.10 -6.63
N LEU A 137 -38.29 1.78 -6.63
CA LEU A 137 -38.79 0.85 -7.64
C LEU A 137 -39.98 0.07 -7.08
N VAL A 138 -41.08 0.06 -7.82
CA VAL A 138 -42.29 -0.71 -7.48
C VAL A 138 -42.77 -1.46 -8.71
N ALA A 139 -43.63 -2.46 -8.50
CA ALA A 139 -44.07 -3.36 -9.57
C ALA A 139 -45.17 -2.76 -10.46
N THR A 140 -46.05 -1.92 -9.88
CA THR A 140 -47.21 -1.39 -10.59
C THR A 140 -47.24 0.14 -10.62
N GLU A 141 -47.92 0.69 -11.60
CA GLU A 141 -48.08 2.14 -11.71
C GLU A 141 -48.94 2.72 -10.58
N GLU A 142 -49.90 1.94 -10.06
CA GLU A 142 -50.72 2.33 -8.93
C GLU A 142 -49.88 2.53 -7.68
N GLU A 143 -48.95 1.60 -7.40
CA GLU A 143 -48.00 1.74 -6.30
C GLU A 143 -47.11 2.96 -6.47
N ALA A 144 -46.62 3.23 -7.70
CA ALA A 144 -45.80 4.40 -7.98
C ALA A 144 -46.61 5.69 -7.76
N ARG A 145 -47.84 5.76 -8.15
CA ARG A 145 -48.76 6.90 -7.89
C ARG A 145 -49.00 7.10 -6.39
N ALA A 146 -49.17 6.02 -5.63
CA ALA A 146 -49.30 6.10 -4.18
C ALA A 146 -48.03 6.70 -3.53
N VAL A 147 -46.84 6.21 -3.92
CA VAL A 147 -45.55 6.77 -3.43
C VAL A 147 -45.41 8.24 -3.83
N GLN A 148 -45.77 8.61 -5.06
CA GLN A 148 -45.71 9.99 -5.52
C GLN A 148 -46.64 10.92 -4.69
N ALA A 149 -47.85 10.43 -4.34
CA ALA A 149 -48.77 11.18 -3.48
C ALA A 149 -48.24 11.36 -2.05
N GLU A 150 -47.61 10.29 -1.46
CA GLU A 150 -46.97 10.37 -0.16
C GLU A 150 -45.80 11.38 -0.16
N LEU A 151 -44.96 11.39 -1.22
CA LEU A 151 -43.90 12.37 -1.40
C LEU A 151 -44.43 13.81 -1.51
N ALA A 152 -45.50 14.00 -2.27
CA ALA A 152 -46.17 15.30 -2.38
C ALA A 152 -46.77 15.77 -1.04
N GLY A 153 -47.15 14.83 -0.18
CA GLY A 153 -47.59 15.07 1.20
C GLY A 153 -46.43 15.39 2.17
N GLY A 154 -45.17 15.36 1.71
CA GLY A 154 -44.00 15.70 2.54
C GLY A 154 -43.32 14.49 3.22
N ALA A 155 -43.64 13.28 2.82
CA ALA A 155 -42.96 12.09 3.34
C ALA A 155 -41.48 12.05 2.89
N SER A 156 -40.63 11.46 3.72
CA SER A 156 -39.20 11.31 3.40
C SER A 156 -39.01 10.31 2.26
N PHE A 157 -38.26 10.72 1.24
CA PHE A 157 -37.94 9.87 0.09
C PHE A 157 -37.19 8.61 0.55
N GLU A 158 -36.22 8.76 1.43
CA GLU A 158 -35.38 7.70 1.95
C GLU A 158 -36.16 6.68 2.77
N GLU A 159 -37.15 7.14 3.57
CA GLU A 159 -38.02 6.27 4.35
C GLU A 159 -38.98 5.49 3.45
N LEU A 160 -39.56 6.16 2.46
CA LEU A 160 -40.42 5.50 1.45
C LEU A 160 -39.64 4.48 0.63
N ALA A 161 -38.40 4.80 0.25
CA ALA A 161 -37.51 3.85 -0.44
C ALA A 161 -37.30 2.60 0.40
N ARG A 162 -37.02 2.75 1.70
CA ARG A 162 -36.84 1.59 2.60
C ARG A 162 -38.12 0.77 2.77
N ALA A 163 -39.27 1.42 2.78
CA ALA A 163 -40.54 0.78 3.07
C ALA A 163 -41.19 0.15 1.82
N ARG A 164 -41.05 0.75 0.66
CA ARG A 164 -41.80 0.43 -0.54
C ARG A 164 -40.98 -0.09 -1.72
N SER A 165 -39.67 0.26 -1.80
CA SER A 165 -38.85 -0.12 -2.93
C SER A 165 -38.55 -1.62 -2.93
N THR A 166 -38.68 -2.24 -4.10
CA THR A 166 -38.29 -3.63 -4.34
C THR A 166 -36.84 -3.78 -4.80
N ASP A 167 -36.13 -2.66 -5.00
CA ASP A 167 -34.73 -2.65 -5.41
C ASP A 167 -33.77 -2.95 -4.25
N ALA A 168 -32.61 -3.52 -4.56
CA ALA A 168 -31.57 -3.84 -3.59
C ALA A 168 -31.05 -2.60 -2.84
N THR A 169 -31.19 -1.40 -3.43
CA THR A 169 -30.78 -0.13 -2.80
C THR A 169 -31.78 0.35 -1.75
N ALA A 170 -32.94 -0.28 -1.59
CA ALA A 170 -33.99 0.09 -0.62
C ALA A 170 -33.42 0.31 0.79
N SER A 171 -32.57 -0.58 1.28
CA SER A 171 -31.95 -0.51 2.61
C SER A 171 -31.09 0.75 2.81
N ARG A 172 -30.58 1.32 1.72
CA ARG A 172 -29.80 2.56 1.69
C ARG A 172 -30.64 3.79 1.30
N GLY A 173 -31.97 3.70 1.44
CA GLY A 173 -32.88 4.80 1.04
C GLY A 173 -32.96 5.01 -0.47
N GLY A 174 -32.70 3.96 -1.25
CA GLY A 174 -32.72 3.98 -2.71
C GLY A 174 -31.47 4.54 -3.38
N ASP A 175 -30.39 4.88 -2.64
CA ASP A 175 -29.18 5.49 -3.18
C ASP A 175 -28.41 4.53 -4.08
N VAL A 176 -28.31 4.84 -5.37
CA VAL A 176 -27.55 4.08 -6.37
C VAL A 176 -26.06 4.47 -6.40
N GLY A 177 -25.67 5.50 -5.65
CA GLY A 177 -24.32 6.06 -5.68
C GLY A 177 -24.06 6.94 -6.90
N TYR A 178 -22.78 7.31 -7.12
CA TYR A 178 -22.38 8.05 -8.30
C TYR A 178 -22.27 7.13 -9.51
N PHE A 179 -22.80 7.61 -10.65
CA PHE A 179 -22.73 6.93 -11.93
C PHE A 179 -22.41 7.91 -13.06
N ARG A 180 -21.95 7.38 -14.19
CA ARG A 180 -21.78 8.10 -15.45
C ARG A 180 -22.93 7.76 -16.37
N MET A 181 -23.28 8.67 -17.27
CA MET A 181 -24.21 8.33 -18.35
C MET A 181 -23.70 7.13 -19.15
N GLY A 182 -24.61 6.19 -19.46
CA GLY A 182 -24.34 4.91 -20.10
C GLY A 182 -24.12 3.74 -19.13
N GLN A 183 -24.21 3.94 -17.82
CA GLN A 183 -24.09 2.89 -16.81
C GLN A 183 -25.43 2.32 -16.31
N LEU A 184 -26.51 3.09 -16.49
CA LEU A 184 -27.87 2.69 -16.10
C LEU A 184 -28.78 2.62 -17.33
N VAL A 185 -30.01 2.14 -17.12
CA VAL A 185 -30.98 2.04 -18.22
C VAL A 185 -31.33 3.44 -18.77
N PRO A 186 -31.50 3.58 -20.08
CA PRO A 186 -31.68 4.89 -20.73
C PRO A 186 -32.84 5.71 -20.17
N GLU A 187 -33.95 5.06 -19.81
CA GLU A 187 -35.11 5.71 -19.25
C GLU A 187 -34.83 6.39 -17.92
N PHE A 188 -34.04 5.72 -17.08
CA PHE A 188 -33.60 6.24 -15.79
C PHE A 188 -32.68 7.46 -15.98
N GLU A 189 -31.67 7.33 -16.83
CA GLU A 189 -30.71 8.40 -17.12
C GLU A 189 -31.38 9.62 -17.76
N ASN A 190 -32.30 9.40 -18.70
CA ASN A 190 -33.08 10.45 -19.32
C ASN A 190 -33.97 11.19 -18.32
N ALA A 191 -34.45 10.53 -17.29
CA ALA A 191 -35.16 11.20 -16.20
C ALA A 191 -34.19 12.08 -15.38
N CYS A 192 -33.03 11.55 -15.02
CA CYS A 192 -32.00 12.33 -14.30
C CYS A 192 -31.61 13.62 -15.04
N LEU A 193 -31.46 13.57 -16.37
CA LEU A 193 -31.07 14.71 -17.17
C LEU A 193 -32.10 15.88 -17.11
N LYS A 194 -33.34 15.60 -16.78
CA LYS A 194 -34.42 16.60 -16.66
C LYS A 194 -34.52 17.21 -15.28
N LEU A 195 -33.87 16.64 -14.29
CA LEU A 195 -33.98 17.05 -12.90
C LEU A 195 -32.86 18.00 -12.49
N LYS A 196 -33.18 18.91 -11.61
CA LYS A 196 -32.21 19.64 -10.81
C LYS A 196 -31.89 18.84 -9.54
N VAL A 197 -30.72 19.09 -8.95
CA VAL A 197 -30.35 18.47 -7.68
C VAL A 197 -31.41 18.78 -6.63
N GLY A 198 -31.91 17.75 -5.97
CA GLY A 198 -33.00 17.77 -5.01
C GLY A 198 -34.39 17.51 -5.59
N GLU A 199 -34.57 17.58 -6.91
CA GLU A 199 -35.87 17.32 -7.56
C GLU A 199 -36.13 15.83 -7.72
N THR A 200 -37.42 15.48 -7.71
CA THR A 200 -37.96 14.14 -7.93
C THR A 200 -38.66 14.08 -9.29
N SER A 201 -38.47 12.96 -9.99
CA SER A 201 -39.07 12.73 -11.31
C SER A 201 -40.56 12.46 -11.23
N ASP A 202 -41.22 12.57 -12.40
CA ASP A 202 -42.44 11.81 -12.65
C ASP A 202 -42.19 10.31 -12.62
N ILE A 203 -43.26 9.50 -12.75
CA ILE A 203 -43.14 8.05 -12.80
C ILE A 203 -42.41 7.64 -14.10
N VAL A 204 -41.31 6.89 -13.95
CA VAL A 204 -40.47 6.40 -15.03
C VAL A 204 -40.65 4.90 -15.18
N ARG A 205 -41.14 4.46 -16.33
CA ARG A 205 -41.30 3.04 -16.65
C ARG A 205 -40.01 2.49 -17.26
N THR A 206 -39.53 1.37 -16.75
CA THR A 206 -38.41 0.60 -17.33
C THR A 206 -38.80 -0.88 -17.45
N GLN A 207 -37.89 -1.73 -17.91
CA GLN A 207 -38.08 -3.19 -17.91
C GLN A 207 -38.17 -3.80 -16.49
N PHE A 208 -37.73 -3.10 -15.46
CA PHE A 208 -37.73 -3.55 -14.07
C PHE A 208 -39.00 -3.19 -13.31
N GLY A 209 -39.79 -2.27 -13.82
CA GLY A 209 -40.98 -1.76 -13.17
C GLY A 209 -41.12 -0.23 -13.30
N TYR A 210 -41.71 0.35 -12.27
CA TYR A 210 -41.97 1.79 -12.20
C TYR A 210 -41.07 2.45 -11.15
N HIS A 211 -40.35 3.46 -11.57
CA HIS A 211 -39.38 4.18 -10.74
C HIS A 211 -39.87 5.59 -10.43
N ILE A 212 -39.59 6.03 -9.22
CA ILE A 212 -39.57 7.46 -8.88
C ILE A 212 -38.11 7.75 -8.53
N ILE A 213 -37.52 8.76 -9.18
CA ILE A 213 -36.10 9.05 -9.13
C ILE A 213 -35.91 10.44 -8.53
N LYS A 214 -34.97 10.56 -7.57
CA LYS A 214 -34.56 11.85 -6.99
C LYS A 214 -33.10 12.06 -7.33
N LEU A 215 -32.78 13.14 -8.04
CA LEU A 215 -31.40 13.54 -8.26
C LEU A 215 -30.84 14.13 -6.97
N THR A 216 -29.84 13.47 -6.38
CA THR A 216 -29.30 13.88 -5.07
C THR A 216 -28.02 14.70 -5.17
N ASP A 217 -27.21 14.48 -6.24
CA ASP A 217 -26.00 15.27 -6.49
C ASP A 217 -25.60 15.19 -7.97
N ARG A 218 -24.82 16.18 -8.42
CA ARG A 218 -24.21 16.23 -9.76
C ARG A 218 -22.84 16.86 -9.65
N LYS A 219 -21.82 16.16 -10.12
CA LYS A 219 -20.46 16.69 -10.21
C LYS A 219 -20.17 17.01 -11.67
N GLU A 220 -19.92 18.27 -11.95
CA GLU A 220 -19.53 18.71 -13.28
C GLU A 220 -18.18 18.08 -13.69
N PRO A 221 -17.98 17.87 -15.01
CA PRO A 221 -16.68 17.44 -15.50
C PRO A 221 -15.62 18.48 -15.17
N GLY A 222 -14.43 18.04 -14.89
CA GLY A 222 -13.36 18.93 -14.46
C GLY A 222 -11.99 18.35 -14.76
N VAL A 223 -10.99 18.92 -14.11
CA VAL A 223 -9.63 18.40 -14.09
C VAL A 223 -9.20 18.34 -12.62
N GLU A 224 -8.66 17.22 -12.19
CA GLU A 224 -8.07 17.11 -10.84
C GLU A 224 -6.97 18.16 -10.69
N THR A 225 -6.94 18.81 -9.53
CA THR A 225 -5.92 19.84 -9.26
C THR A 225 -4.55 19.21 -9.07
N LEU A 226 -3.49 19.97 -9.38
CA LEU A 226 -2.10 19.52 -9.17
C LEU A 226 -1.87 19.01 -7.76
N ASP A 227 -2.41 19.67 -6.74
CA ASP A 227 -2.23 19.27 -5.34
C ASP A 227 -2.78 17.87 -5.05
N ARG A 228 -3.90 17.51 -5.68
CA ARG A 228 -4.52 16.18 -5.50
C ARG A 228 -3.75 15.08 -6.19
N VAL A 229 -3.15 15.36 -7.35
CA VAL A 229 -2.44 14.37 -8.15
C VAL A 229 -0.93 14.42 -7.99
N ARG A 230 -0.39 15.42 -7.27
CA ARG A 230 1.05 15.65 -7.06
C ARG A 230 1.81 14.38 -6.70
N ARG A 231 1.34 13.67 -5.69
CA ARG A 231 2.00 12.45 -5.23
C ARG A 231 2.05 11.36 -6.30
N ALA A 232 0.97 11.18 -7.04
CA ALA A 232 0.94 10.21 -8.14
C ALA A 232 1.92 10.59 -9.26
N ILE A 233 2.01 11.89 -9.57
CA ILE A 233 2.97 12.42 -10.55
C ILE A 233 4.42 12.21 -10.07
N GLU A 234 4.72 12.50 -8.80
CA GLU A 234 6.05 12.30 -8.23
C GLU A 234 6.46 10.82 -8.26
N GLU A 235 5.54 9.90 -7.98
CA GLU A 235 5.79 8.45 -8.05
C GLU A 235 6.07 8.02 -9.50
N GLU A 236 5.31 8.51 -10.47
CA GLU A 236 5.52 8.22 -11.91
C GLU A 236 6.84 8.79 -12.42
N LEU A 237 7.14 10.05 -12.10
CA LEU A 237 8.43 10.67 -12.47
C LEU A 237 9.60 9.93 -11.84
N ARG A 238 9.48 9.52 -10.57
CA ARG A 238 10.50 8.73 -9.89
C ARG A 238 10.73 7.39 -10.57
N LYS A 239 9.67 6.72 -10.97
CA LYS A 239 9.75 5.44 -11.70
C LYS A 239 10.47 5.59 -13.03
N ARG A 240 10.13 6.63 -13.82
CA ARG A 240 10.77 6.92 -15.11
C ARG A 240 12.27 7.22 -14.92
N LYS A 241 12.59 8.18 -14.06
CA LYS A 241 13.99 8.53 -13.77
C LYS A 241 14.81 7.36 -13.23
N ARG A 242 14.16 6.48 -12.46
CA ARG A 242 14.82 5.28 -11.94
C ARG A 242 15.17 4.32 -13.08
N ALA A 243 14.31 4.11 -14.05
CA ALA A 243 14.58 3.30 -15.23
C ALA A 243 15.75 3.89 -16.03
N ASP A 244 15.69 5.18 -16.37
CA ASP A 244 16.73 5.88 -17.12
C ASP A 244 18.09 5.82 -16.42
N GLN A 245 18.11 6.10 -15.10
CA GLN A 245 19.33 6.06 -14.30
C GLN A 245 19.91 4.65 -14.18
N PHE A 246 19.03 3.65 -14.07
CA PHE A 246 19.43 2.23 -14.06
C PHE A 246 20.08 1.83 -15.39
N ASP A 247 19.48 2.19 -16.52
CA ASP A 247 19.98 1.86 -17.85
C ASP A 247 21.34 2.53 -18.10
N LEU A 248 21.47 3.81 -17.72
CA LEU A 248 22.73 4.52 -17.79
C LEU A 248 23.82 3.86 -16.93
N PHE A 249 23.49 3.49 -15.70
CA PHE A 249 24.40 2.81 -14.79
C PHE A 249 24.81 1.44 -15.33
N MET A 250 23.86 0.66 -15.85
CA MET A 250 24.13 -0.65 -16.46
C MET A 250 25.00 -0.56 -17.71
N ALA A 251 24.77 0.45 -18.56
CA ALA A 251 25.62 0.69 -19.73
C ALA A 251 27.08 0.91 -19.33
N GLY A 252 27.31 1.79 -18.33
CA GLY A 252 28.64 2.04 -17.80
C GLY A 252 29.29 0.80 -17.16
N LEU A 253 28.52 -0.06 -16.51
CA LEU A 253 29.03 -1.33 -15.97
C LEU A 253 29.38 -2.32 -17.07
N LYS A 254 28.56 -2.48 -18.10
CA LYS A 254 28.81 -3.38 -19.22
C LYS A 254 30.11 -3.01 -19.94
N GLU A 255 30.37 -1.71 -20.14
CA GLU A 255 31.61 -1.20 -20.69
C GLU A 255 32.81 -1.52 -19.78
N ARG A 256 32.72 -1.18 -18.48
CA ARG A 256 33.79 -1.41 -17.50
C ARG A 256 34.19 -2.87 -17.35
N TYR A 257 33.21 -3.77 -17.35
CA TYR A 257 33.44 -5.21 -17.15
C TYR A 257 33.59 -5.98 -18.47
N ASN A 258 33.60 -5.31 -19.63
CA ASN A 258 33.76 -5.90 -20.95
C ASN A 258 32.86 -7.14 -21.11
N VAL A 259 31.57 -6.98 -20.82
CA VAL A 259 30.57 -8.08 -20.79
C VAL A 259 30.40 -8.64 -22.20
N ARG A 260 30.58 -9.95 -22.32
CA ARG A 260 30.25 -10.74 -23.52
C ARG A 260 29.27 -11.83 -23.12
N VAL A 261 28.17 -11.92 -23.82
CA VAL A 261 27.16 -12.96 -23.62
C VAL A 261 27.20 -13.90 -24.84
N ASP A 262 27.32 -15.17 -24.61
CA ASP A 262 27.17 -16.21 -25.63
C ASP A 262 25.69 -16.61 -25.67
N GLU A 263 24.95 -15.93 -26.53
CA GLU A 263 23.51 -16.15 -26.67
C GLU A 263 23.18 -17.52 -27.23
N ASP A 264 24.09 -18.12 -28.06
CA ASP A 264 23.92 -19.44 -28.65
C ASP A 264 24.01 -20.54 -27.58
N ALA A 265 24.77 -20.32 -26.51
CA ALA A 265 24.92 -21.28 -25.41
C ALA A 265 23.68 -21.39 -24.51
N VAL A 266 22.81 -20.38 -24.50
CA VAL A 266 21.61 -20.36 -23.65
C VAL A 266 20.43 -21.08 -24.33
N GLY A 267 20.48 -21.23 -25.65
CA GLY A 267 19.38 -21.76 -26.46
C GLY A 267 18.26 -20.72 -26.70
N PRO A 268 17.33 -20.99 -27.59
CA PRO A 268 16.23 -20.08 -27.83
C PRO A 268 15.36 -19.93 -26.60
N ASP A 269 14.97 -18.69 -26.28
CA ASP A 269 13.97 -18.44 -25.29
C ASP A 269 12.74 -19.30 -25.52
N GLY A 270 12.29 -20.02 -24.50
CA GLY A 270 11.06 -20.80 -24.56
C GLY A 270 9.86 -19.86 -24.79
N GLY A 271 9.72 -19.48 -26.08
CA GLY A 271 8.60 -18.65 -26.52
C GLY A 271 7.29 -19.40 -26.32
N ASP A 272 6.29 -18.66 -25.81
CA ASP A 272 4.87 -19.02 -25.81
C ASP A 272 4.39 -20.17 -24.90
N ALA A 273 4.60 -20.03 -23.58
CA ALA A 273 3.81 -20.82 -22.63
C ALA A 273 2.56 -20.07 -22.09
N ASP A 274 2.22 -18.87 -22.57
CA ASP A 274 1.09 -18.08 -22.05
C ASP A 274 0.25 -17.41 -23.16
N LYS A 275 -0.23 -18.23 -24.13
CA LYS A 275 -1.40 -17.86 -24.91
C LYS A 275 -2.62 -18.57 -24.32
N PRO A 276 -3.61 -17.85 -23.74
CA PRO A 276 -4.88 -18.47 -23.41
C PRO A 276 -5.52 -18.99 -24.71
N ALA A 277 -5.83 -20.30 -24.71
CA ALA A 277 -6.58 -20.92 -25.79
C ALA A 277 -7.90 -20.17 -25.98
N ALA A 278 -8.08 -19.61 -27.20
CA ALA A 278 -9.37 -19.11 -27.63
C ALA A 278 -10.35 -20.30 -27.74
N GLN A 279 -11.39 -20.31 -26.92
CA GLN A 279 -12.65 -21.00 -27.12
C GLN A 279 -13.79 -19.99 -26.90
#